data_7ce2868bb05abc3e3f59698ddb942f09
#
_entry.id   7ce2868bb05abc3e3f59698ddb942f09
#
_cell.length_a   1.000
_cell.length_b   1.000
_cell.length_c   1.000
_cell.angle_alpha   90.00
_cell.angle_beta   90.00
_cell.angle_gamma   90.00
#
_symmetry.space_group_name_H-M   'P 1'
#
loop_
_entity.id
_entity.type
_entity.pdbx_description
1 polymer ?
#
loop_
_entity_poly.entity_id
_entity_poly.type
_entity_poly.pdbx_seq_one_letter_code
_entity_poly.pdbx_strand_id
1 'polypeptide(L)'
;MSRPKVVVFDLDGVLVPFRSSWEFLHNYFGVVNEAMRNANVELFYNGLISYSEWMRRDLTLLISKGCITRDEVIKAFSTVELSPGARELCDYLLRKGLELAIVSGGIDVLAQQIGKELNIRRVYANKLLFDESGCLLPYGEEVVNPLRKDSILHEISSELGIPLDEFMYVGDTLWDICAFKVIGYPVVINCEQCINTLQDLRKDHIVINELMDIIYLIDRIK
;
A
#
# COMPACT_ATOMS: atom_id res chain seq x y z
N MET A 1 16.51 9.67 19.12
CA MET A 1 15.64 8.64 18.54
C MET A 1 16.50 7.43 18.23
N SER A 2 16.02 6.21 18.53
CA SER A 2 16.69 4.96 18.14
C SER A 2 16.65 4.86 16.60
N ARG A 3 17.63 4.18 15.98
CA ARG A 3 17.63 3.99 14.51
C ARG A 3 16.41 3.19 14.05
N PRO A 4 15.86 3.44 12.86
CA PRO A 4 14.83 2.59 12.31
C PRO A 4 15.38 1.17 12.10
N LYS A 5 14.59 0.18 12.48
CA LYS A 5 14.87 -1.26 12.30
C LYS A 5 13.91 -1.90 11.28
N VAL A 6 12.76 -1.27 11.08
CA VAL A 6 11.73 -1.72 10.15
C VAL A 6 11.40 -0.59 9.18
N VAL A 7 11.34 -0.88 7.89
CA VAL A 7 10.85 0.04 6.86
C VAL A 7 9.61 -0.56 6.24
N VAL A 8 8.50 0.15 6.37
CA VAL A 8 7.21 -0.25 5.81
C VAL A 8 6.88 0.67 4.64
N PHE A 9 6.48 0.10 3.54
CA PHE A 9 6.08 0.83 2.33
C PHE A 9 4.58 0.68 2.08
N ASP A 10 3.91 1.76 1.69
CA ASP A 10 2.73 1.60 0.85
C ASP A 10 3.16 1.03 -0.51
N LEU A 11 2.21 0.48 -1.26
CA LEU A 11 2.47 -0.11 -2.57
C LEU A 11 2.19 0.89 -3.69
N ASP A 12 0.91 1.25 -3.83
CA ASP A 12 0.39 2.12 -4.89
C ASP A 12 0.92 3.55 -4.69
N GLY A 13 1.57 4.14 -5.72
CA GLY A 13 2.19 5.45 -5.66
C GLY A 13 3.56 5.50 -4.95
N VAL A 14 4.00 4.40 -4.33
CA VAL A 14 5.30 4.28 -3.65
C VAL A 14 6.20 3.28 -4.37
N LEU A 15 5.92 1.98 -4.26
CA LEU A 15 6.73 0.93 -4.91
C LEU A 15 6.37 0.71 -6.38
N VAL A 16 5.14 1.11 -6.78
CA VAL A 16 4.68 1.15 -8.17
C VAL A 16 4.21 2.56 -8.53
N PRO A 17 4.34 3.03 -9.80
CA PRO A 17 4.19 4.45 -10.15
C PRO A 17 2.74 4.93 -10.32
N PHE A 18 1.75 4.08 -10.18
CA PHE A 18 0.33 4.45 -10.25
C PHE A 18 -0.32 4.46 -8.85
N ARG A 19 -1.40 5.22 -8.69
CA ARG A 19 -2.00 5.52 -7.38
C ARG A 19 -3.04 4.52 -6.89
N SER A 20 -3.44 3.53 -7.71
CA SER A 20 -4.46 2.56 -7.31
C SER A 20 -4.41 1.29 -8.17
N SER A 21 -4.09 0.17 -7.53
CA SER A 21 -4.16 -1.17 -8.15
C SER A 21 -5.60 -1.56 -8.53
N TRP A 22 -6.60 -1.06 -7.80
CA TRP A 22 -8.02 -1.21 -8.16
C TRP A 22 -8.34 -0.50 -9.48
N GLU A 23 -7.92 0.77 -9.61
CA GLU A 23 -8.11 1.53 -10.84
C GLU A 23 -7.36 0.90 -12.01
N PHE A 24 -6.15 0.43 -11.77
CA PHE A 24 -5.35 -0.27 -12.78
C PHE A 24 -6.11 -1.47 -13.36
N LEU A 25 -6.69 -2.33 -12.51
CA LEU A 25 -7.48 -3.48 -13.00
C LEU A 25 -8.74 -3.05 -13.74
N HIS A 26 -9.48 -2.05 -13.24
CA HIS A 26 -10.66 -1.53 -13.94
C HIS A 26 -10.31 -1.02 -15.33
N ASN A 27 -9.20 -0.28 -15.47
CA ASN A 27 -8.70 0.20 -16.76
C ASN A 27 -8.28 -0.96 -17.68
N TYR A 28 -7.54 -1.93 -17.13
CA TYR A 28 -7.05 -3.08 -17.90
C TYR A 28 -8.19 -3.90 -18.50
N PHE A 29 -9.24 -4.16 -17.72
CA PHE A 29 -10.42 -4.90 -18.19
C PHE A 29 -11.49 -4.03 -18.86
N GLY A 30 -11.26 -2.71 -19.00
CA GLY A 30 -12.13 -1.79 -19.69
C GLY A 30 -13.50 -1.61 -19.03
N VAL A 31 -13.55 -1.63 -17.68
CA VAL A 31 -14.79 -1.49 -16.89
C VAL A 31 -14.79 -0.21 -16.04
N VAL A 32 -14.23 0.85 -16.58
CA VAL A 32 -14.09 2.14 -15.89
C VAL A 32 -15.45 2.79 -15.61
N ASN A 33 -15.68 3.18 -14.37
CA ASN A 33 -16.82 4.00 -13.94
C ASN A 33 -16.36 5.01 -12.88
N GLU A 34 -15.82 6.14 -13.34
CA GLU A 34 -15.28 7.18 -12.47
C GLU A 34 -16.33 7.74 -11.49
N ALA A 35 -17.58 7.91 -11.94
CA ALA A 35 -18.63 8.43 -11.09
C ALA A 35 -18.94 7.48 -9.91
N MET A 36 -19.02 6.18 -10.17
CA MET A 36 -19.23 5.18 -9.13
C MET A 36 -18.03 5.11 -8.18
N ARG A 37 -16.82 5.17 -8.71
CA ARG A 37 -15.58 5.15 -7.93
C ARG A 37 -15.51 6.35 -6.99
N ASN A 38 -15.73 7.56 -7.47
CA ASN A 38 -15.74 8.77 -6.65
C ASN A 38 -16.82 8.72 -5.57
N ALA A 39 -18.03 8.26 -5.92
CA ALA A 39 -19.10 8.06 -4.95
C ALA A 39 -18.73 7.03 -3.86
N ASN A 40 -18.08 5.92 -4.21
CA ASN A 40 -17.63 4.91 -3.25
C ASN A 40 -16.55 5.46 -2.29
N VAL A 41 -15.60 6.26 -2.81
CA VAL A 41 -14.60 6.96 -1.97
C VAL A 41 -15.29 7.86 -0.95
N GLU A 42 -16.23 8.70 -1.38
CA GLU A 42 -16.96 9.60 -0.49
C GLU A 42 -17.80 8.85 0.56
N LEU A 43 -18.51 7.81 0.13
CA LEU A 43 -19.33 6.98 1.03
C LEU A 43 -18.44 6.30 2.10
N PHE A 44 -17.31 5.75 1.69
CA PHE A 44 -16.38 5.10 2.61
C PHE A 44 -15.73 6.11 3.56
N TYR A 45 -15.22 7.24 3.04
CA TYR A 45 -14.57 8.27 3.85
C TYR A 45 -15.50 8.85 4.91
N ASN A 46 -16.80 8.97 4.59
CA ASN A 46 -17.83 9.42 5.52
C ASN A 46 -18.41 8.29 6.42
N GLY A 47 -17.88 7.08 6.36
CA GLY A 47 -18.31 5.94 7.17
C GLY A 47 -19.69 5.39 6.81
N LEU A 48 -20.23 5.71 5.63
CA LEU A 48 -21.56 5.27 5.17
C LEU A 48 -21.54 3.85 4.58
N ILE A 49 -20.37 3.38 4.14
CA ILE A 49 -20.13 2.00 3.74
C ILE A 49 -18.84 1.50 4.40
N SER A 50 -18.72 0.18 4.62
CA SER A 50 -17.48 -0.46 5.03
C SER A 50 -16.50 -0.56 3.86
N TYR A 51 -15.23 -0.81 4.14
CA TYR A 51 -14.25 -1.08 3.09
C TYR A 51 -14.57 -2.38 2.33
N SER A 52 -15.02 -3.42 3.03
CA SER A 52 -15.49 -4.66 2.41
C SER A 52 -16.67 -4.43 1.44
N GLU A 53 -17.59 -3.52 1.77
CA GLU A 53 -18.69 -3.15 0.86
C GLU A 53 -18.17 -2.37 -0.36
N TRP A 54 -17.17 -1.48 -0.18
CA TRP A 54 -16.52 -0.81 -1.31
C TRP A 54 -15.84 -1.83 -2.23
N MET A 55 -15.02 -2.74 -1.67
CA MET A 55 -14.40 -3.82 -2.44
C MET A 55 -15.44 -4.64 -3.21
N ARG A 56 -16.57 -4.98 -2.57
CA ARG A 56 -17.65 -5.74 -3.20
C ARG A 56 -18.22 -5.00 -4.43
N ARG A 57 -18.40 -3.69 -4.34
CA ARG A 57 -18.90 -2.86 -5.45
C ARG A 57 -17.91 -2.82 -6.61
N ASP A 58 -16.63 -2.62 -6.31
CA ASP A 58 -15.56 -2.58 -7.32
C ASP A 58 -15.39 -3.94 -8.01
N LEU A 59 -15.43 -5.04 -7.23
CA LEU A 59 -15.37 -6.40 -7.78
C LEU A 59 -16.60 -6.76 -8.61
N THR A 60 -17.80 -6.34 -8.18
CA THR A 60 -19.03 -6.53 -8.96
C THR A 60 -18.94 -5.82 -10.31
N LEU A 61 -18.37 -4.61 -10.34
CA LEU A 61 -18.15 -3.90 -11.58
C LEU A 61 -17.13 -4.62 -12.47
N LEU A 62 -16.01 -5.09 -11.91
CA LEU A 62 -14.98 -5.83 -12.64
C LEU A 62 -15.55 -7.02 -13.40
N ILE A 63 -16.36 -7.87 -12.71
CA ILE A 63 -16.94 -9.08 -13.31
C ILE A 63 -18.21 -8.83 -14.13
N SER A 64 -18.65 -7.57 -14.27
CA SER A 64 -19.90 -7.23 -15.00
C SER A 64 -19.90 -7.66 -16.46
N LYS A 65 -18.73 -7.86 -17.06
CA LYS A 65 -18.56 -8.30 -18.46
C LYS A 65 -18.29 -9.80 -18.60
N GLY A 66 -18.22 -10.52 -17.50
CA GLY A 66 -18.00 -11.97 -17.51
C GLY A 66 -16.94 -12.43 -16.50
N CYS A 67 -16.55 -13.67 -16.61
CA CYS A 67 -15.51 -14.24 -15.78
C CYS A 67 -14.15 -13.57 -16.05
N ILE A 68 -13.49 -13.18 -14.98
CA ILE A 68 -12.08 -12.79 -14.98
C ILE A 68 -11.34 -13.84 -14.16
N THR A 69 -10.39 -14.52 -14.79
CA THR A 69 -9.65 -15.60 -14.14
C THR A 69 -8.46 -15.08 -13.32
N ARG A 70 -7.98 -15.89 -12.37
CA ARG A 70 -6.77 -15.62 -11.60
C ARG A 70 -5.57 -15.35 -12.52
N ASP A 71 -5.41 -16.12 -13.58
CA ASP A 71 -4.30 -15.99 -14.53
C ASP A 71 -4.37 -14.68 -15.31
N GLU A 72 -5.58 -14.20 -15.65
CA GLU A 72 -5.77 -12.90 -16.30
C GLU A 72 -5.40 -11.75 -15.36
N VAL A 73 -5.73 -11.84 -14.06
CA VAL A 73 -5.32 -10.84 -13.06
C VAL A 73 -3.80 -10.84 -12.90
N ILE A 74 -3.17 -12.02 -12.79
CA ILE A 74 -1.70 -12.14 -12.73
C ILE A 74 -1.06 -11.54 -13.99
N LYS A 75 -1.60 -11.85 -15.17
CA LYS A 75 -1.14 -11.32 -16.44
C LYS A 75 -1.26 -9.79 -16.50
N ALA A 76 -2.37 -9.23 -16.02
CA ALA A 76 -2.55 -7.78 -15.94
C ALA A 76 -1.43 -7.14 -15.11
N PHE A 77 -1.19 -7.64 -13.91
CA PHE A 77 -0.16 -7.10 -13.02
C PHE A 77 1.28 -7.42 -13.46
N SER A 78 1.50 -8.44 -14.29
CA SER A 78 2.85 -8.74 -14.82
C SER A 78 3.41 -7.64 -15.74
N THR A 79 2.57 -6.70 -16.17
CA THR A 79 2.98 -5.53 -16.96
C THR A 79 3.40 -4.34 -16.11
N VAL A 80 3.25 -4.43 -14.79
CA VAL A 80 3.55 -3.34 -13.86
C VAL A 80 5.05 -3.28 -13.59
N GLU A 81 5.61 -2.09 -13.77
CA GLU A 81 7.01 -1.81 -13.47
C GLU A 81 7.15 -1.23 -12.06
N LEU A 82 8.30 -1.43 -11.44
CA LEU A 82 8.65 -0.81 -10.16
C LEU A 82 8.83 0.71 -10.30
N SER A 83 8.53 1.44 -9.24
CA SER A 83 8.94 2.85 -9.15
C SER A 83 10.48 2.98 -9.24
N PRO A 84 10.98 4.08 -9.84
CA PRO A 84 12.42 4.31 -9.95
C PRO A 84 13.12 4.23 -8.59
N GLY A 85 14.20 3.45 -8.52
CA GLY A 85 15.00 3.28 -7.31
C GLY A 85 14.43 2.30 -6.27
N ALA A 86 13.24 1.73 -6.47
CA ALA A 86 12.63 0.82 -5.49
C ALA A 86 13.48 -0.43 -5.23
N ARG A 87 14.02 -1.04 -6.29
CA ARG A 87 14.88 -2.23 -6.17
C ARG A 87 16.18 -1.92 -5.44
N GLU A 88 16.87 -0.88 -5.89
CA GLU A 88 18.16 -0.44 -5.32
C GLU A 88 18.01 -0.08 -3.84
N LEU A 89 16.91 0.60 -3.48
CA LEU A 89 16.61 0.94 -2.10
C LEU A 89 16.37 -0.31 -1.26
N CYS A 90 15.49 -1.22 -1.69
CA CYS A 90 15.17 -2.43 -0.93
C CYS A 90 16.42 -3.31 -0.73
N ASP A 91 17.22 -3.49 -1.78
CA ASP A 91 18.49 -4.22 -1.70
C ASP A 91 19.46 -3.57 -0.70
N TYR A 92 19.53 -2.23 -0.69
CA TYR A 92 20.35 -1.50 0.26
C TYR A 92 19.88 -1.71 1.70
N LEU A 93 18.58 -1.54 1.97
CA LEU A 93 18.00 -1.68 3.31
C LEU A 93 18.17 -3.11 3.85
N LEU A 94 17.94 -4.13 3.01
CA LEU A 94 18.16 -5.53 3.38
C LEU A 94 19.64 -5.82 3.72
N ARG A 95 20.58 -5.27 2.96
CA ARG A 95 22.03 -5.39 3.28
C ARG A 95 22.41 -4.70 4.60
N LYS A 96 21.68 -3.66 5.00
CA LYS A 96 21.84 -3.00 6.31
C LYS A 96 21.17 -3.78 7.46
N GLY A 97 20.48 -4.89 7.15
CA GLY A 97 19.82 -5.73 8.15
C GLY A 97 18.49 -5.18 8.65
N LEU A 98 17.84 -4.27 7.89
CA LEU A 98 16.50 -3.81 8.24
C LEU A 98 15.44 -4.83 7.79
N GLU A 99 14.37 -4.94 8.59
CA GLU A 99 13.16 -5.64 8.20
C GLU A 99 12.33 -4.76 7.24
N LEU A 100 11.79 -5.39 6.18
CA LEU A 100 10.93 -4.70 5.21
C LEU A 100 9.53 -5.28 5.22
N ALA A 101 8.52 -4.40 5.04
CA ALA A 101 7.13 -4.81 4.88
C ALA A 101 6.40 -3.94 3.83
N ILE A 102 5.36 -4.51 3.23
CA ILE A 102 4.37 -3.80 2.40
C ILE A 102 3.05 -3.81 3.16
N VAL A 103 2.44 -2.64 3.33
CA VAL A 103 1.12 -2.47 3.94
C VAL A 103 0.27 -1.58 3.04
N SER A 104 -0.63 -2.19 2.27
CA SER A 104 -1.41 -1.50 1.23
C SER A 104 -2.90 -1.79 1.32
N GLY A 105 -3.72 -0.76 1.10
CA GLY A 105 -5.15 -0.89 0.82
C GLY A 105 -5.47 -1.47 -0.56
N GLY A 106 -4.46 -1.73 -1.38
CA GLY A 106 -4.56 -2.30 -2.72
C GLY A 106 -4.70 -3.82 -2.76
N ILE A 107 -4.40 -4.40 -3.91
CA ILE A 107 -4.67 -5.79 -4.26
C ILE A 107 -3.46 -6.69 -3.97
N ASP A 108 -3.71 -7.81 -3.30
CA ASP A 108 -2.71 -8.78 -2.84
C ASP A 108 -1.91 -9.43 -3.98
N VAL A 109 -2.55 -9.72 -5.12
CA VAL A 109 -1.86 -10.33 -6.28
C VAL A 109 -0.69 -9.46 -6.75
N LEU A 110 -0.89 -8.14 -6.84
CA LEU A 110 0.18 -7.21 -7.16
C LEU A 110 1.18 -7.10 -6.00
N ALA A 111 0.68 -6.94 -4.77
CA ALA A 111 1.54 -6.76 -3.60
C ALA A 111 2.49 -7.95 -3.39
N GLN A 112 2.00 -9.19 -3.57
CA GLN A 112 2.81 -10.40 -3.49
C GLN A 112 3.85 -10.49 -4.63
N GLN A 113 3.46 -10.10 -5.85
CA GLN A 113 4.39 -10.04 -6.99
C GLN A 113 5.55 -9.07 -6.69
N ILE A 114 5.24 -7.84 -6.26
CA ILE A 114 6.24 -6.82 -5.93
C ILE A 114 7.07 -7.24 -4.71
N GLY A 115 6.44 -7.79 -3.68
CA GLY A 115 7.13 -8.32 -2.51
C GLY A 115 8.14 -9.40 -2.87
N LYS A 116 7.77 -10.34 -3.74
CA LYS A 116 8.69 -11.38 -4.25
C LYS A 116 9.84 -10.78 -5.04
N GLU A 117 9.57 -9.81 -5.90
CA GLU A 117 10.55 -9.15 -6.75
C GLU A 117 11.57 -8.34 -5.94
N LEU A 118 11.14 -7.71 -4.84
CA LEU A 118 11.96 -6.90 -3.93
C LEU A 118 12.50 -7.66 -2.71
N ASN A 119 12.26 -8.99 -2.62
CA ASN A 119 12.62 -9.82 -1.47
C ASN A 119 11.98 -9.35 -0.14
N ILE A 120 10.80 -8.72 -0.21
CA ILE A 120 10.01 -8.33 0.96
C ILE A 120 9.06 -9.49 1.32
N ARG A 121 9.24 -10.06 2.52
CA ARG A 121 8.48 -11.24 2.94
C ARG A 121 7.16 -10.91 3.63
N ARG A 122 7.08 -9.73 4.28
CA ARG A 122 5.90 -9.28 5.01
C ARG A 122 5.05 -8.42 4.09
N VAL A 123 3.96 -9.01 3.57
CA VAL A 123 3.08 -8.35 2.59
C VAL A 123 1.65 -8.45 3.08
N TYR A 124 1.06 -7.30 3.37
CA TYR A 124 -0.32 -7.15 3.80
C TYR A 124 -1.08 -6.32 2.77
N ALA A 125 -2.04 -6.94 2.11
CA ALA A 125 -2.92 -6.30 1.12
C ALA A 125 -4.22 -7.09 1.01
N ASN A 126 -5.23 -6.51 0.36
CA ASN A 126 -6.57 -7.09 0.32
C ASN A 126 -6.69 -8.19 -0.72
N LYS A 127 -7.27 -9.34 -0.31
CA LYS A 127 -7.24 -10.54 -1.13
C LYS A 127 -8.39 -10.61 -2.12
N LEU A 128 -8.06 -10.91 -3.35
CA LEU A 128 -9.01 -11.35 -4.35
C LEU A 128 -9.36 -12.84 -4.13
N LEU A 129 -10.64 -13.16 -4.17
CA LEU A 129 -11.12 -14.53 -4.03
C LEU A 129 -11.62 -15.04 -5.39
N PHE A 130 -11.41 -16.33 -5.64
CA PHE A 130 -11.78 -16.99 -6.88
C PHE A 130 -12.57 -18.24 -6.56
N ASP A 131 -13.55 -18.58 -7.41
CA ASP A 131 -14.32 -19.81 -7.28
C ASP A 131 -13.54 -21.05 -7.76
N GLU A 132 -14.18 -22.22 -7.71
CA GLU A 132 -13.58 -23.50 -8.13
C GLU A 132 -13.22 -23.55 -9.62
N SER A 133 -13.89 -22.74 -10.46
CA SER A 133 -13.56 -22.57 -11.88
C SER A 133 -12.44 -21.56 -12.14
N GLY A 134 -11.94 -20.91 -11.10
CA GLY A 134 -10.90 -19.90 -11.16
C GLY A 134 -11.40 -18.49 -11.50
N CYS A 135 -12.74 -18.28 -11.53
CA CYS A 135 -13.34 -16.96 -11.79
C CYS A 135 -13.34 -16.08 -10.54
N LEU A 136 -13.05 -14.79 -10.72
CA LEU A 136 -13.08 -13.78 -9.67
C LEU A 136 -14.48 -13.68 -9.05
N LEU A 137 -14.54 -13.71 -7.72
CA LEU A 137 -15.76 -13.52 -6.95
C LEU A 137 -16.09 -12.04 -6.76
N PRO A 138 -17.38 -11.68 -6.59
CA PRO A 138 -17.80 -10.28 -6.35
C PRO A 138 -17.52 -9.79 -4.92
N TYR A 139 -16.62 -10.43 -4.20
CA TYR A 139 -16.18 -10.08 -2.85
C TYR A 139 -14.76 -10.59 -2.62
N GLY A 140 -14.07 -9.95 -1.68
CA GLY A 140 -12.70 -10.29 -1.29
C GLY A 140 -12.56 -10.37 0.23
N GLU A 141 -11.33 -10.61 0.70
CA GLU A 141 -10.98 -10.58 2.13
C GLU A 141 -10.28 -9.25 2.45
N GLU A 142 -10.89 -8.45 3.32
CA GLU A 142 -10.29 -7.23 3.85
C GLU A 142 -9.16 -7.61 4.83
N VAL A 143 -7.93 -7.33 4.45
CA VAL A 143 -6.74 -7.50 5.30
C VAL A 143 -6.27 -6.14 5.81
N VAL A 144 -6.27 -5.13 4.94
CA VAL A 144 -5.84 -3.77 5.24
C VAL A 144 -6.96 -2.79 4.96
N ASN A 145 -7.51 -2.19 6.01
CA ASN A 145 -8.40 -1.05 5.87
C ASN A 145 -7.55 0.21 5.61
N PRO A 146 -7.74 0.96 4.51
CA PRO A 146 -6.92 2.12 4.18
C PRO A 146 -6.88 3.19 5.27
N LEU A 147 -7.98 3.36 6.05
CA LEU A 147 -8.05 4.29 7.16
C LEU A 147 -7.47 3.74 8.48
N ARG A 148 -7.04 2.49 8.50
CA ARG A 148 -6.57 1.77 9.69
C ARG A 148 -5.29 0.97 9.43
N LYS A 149 -4.39 1.47 8.58
CA LYS A 149 -3.07 0.86 8.36
C LYS A 149 -2.26 0.77 9.66
N ASP A 150 -2.54 1.64 10.62
CA ASP A 150 -1.99 1.60 11.97
C ASP A 150 -2.18 0.24 12.67
N SER A 151 -3.31 -0.44 12.46
CA SER A 151 -3.57 -1.75 13.07
C SER A 151 -2.57 -2.81 12.62
N ILE A 152 -2.21 -2.83 11.33
CA ILE A 152 -1.21 -3.75 10.77
C ILE A 152 0.20 -3.40 11.29
N LEU A 153 0.51 -2.11 11.46
CA LEU A 153 1.80 -1.70 12.03
C LEU A 153 1.96 -2.17 13.47
N HIS A 154 0.89 -2.12 14.28
CA HIS A 154 0.88 -2.69 15.63
C HIS A 154 1.07 -4.21 15.63
N GLU A 155 0.45 -4.92 14.68
CA GLU A 155 0.62 -6.35 14.49
C GLU A 155 2.09 -6.70 14.17
N ILE A 156 2.69 -6.04 13.17
CA ILE A 156 4.10 -6.23 12.80
C ILE A 156 5.03 -5.91 13.99
N SER A 157 4.76 -4.82 14.72
CA SER A 157 5.52 -4.44 15.91
C SER A 157 5.49 -5.53 16.98
N SER A 158 4.31 -6.09 17.22
CA SER A 158 4.13 -7.18 18.20
C SER A 158 4.84 -8.47 17.78
N GLU A 159 4.74 -8.85 16.50
CA GLU A 159 5.39 -10.04 15.95
C GLU A 159 6.92 -9.96 16.01
N LEU A 160 7.48 -8.78 15.68
CA LEU A 160 8.93 -8.58 15.66
C LEU A 160 9.52 -8.25 17.04
N GLY A 161 8.68 -7.84 18.01
CA GLY A 161 9.15 -7.31 19.29
C GLY A 161 9.92 -5.99 19.13
N ILE A 162 9.64 -5.23 18.05
CA ILE A 162 10.28 -3.94 17.75
C ILE A 162 9.23 -2.84 17.95
N PRO A 163 9.51 -1.82 18.79
CA PRO A 163 8.55 -0.75 19.05
C PRO A 163 8.36 0.16 17.82
N LEU A 164 7.17 0.77 17.69
CA LEU A 164 6.79 1.58 16.53
C LEU A 164 7.65 2.86 16.35
N ASP A 165 8.31 3.33 17.38
CA ASP A 165 9.27 4.45 17.29
C ASP A 165 10.57 4.08 16.53
N GLU A 166 10.81 2.79 16.29
CA GLU A 166 11.88 2.25 15.44
C GLU A 166 11.38 1.85 14.03
N PHE A 167 10.14 2.24 13.66
CA PHE A 167 9.59 2.03 12.32
C PHE A 167 9.71 3.30 11.48
N MET A 168 10.06 3.10 10.22
CA MET A 168 9.89 4.06 9.13
C MET A 168 8.70 3.61 8.29
N TYR A 169 7.80 4.51 7.94
CA TYR A 169 6.70 4.26 7.01
C TYR A 169 6.78 5.25 5.85
N VAL A 170 6.73 4.74 4.63
CA VAL A 170 6.78 5.53 3.39
C VAL A 170 5.41 5.48 2.72
N GLY A 171 4.79 6.64 2.53
CA GLY A 171 3.46 6.75 1.91
C GLY A 171 3.29 8.05 1.12
N ASP A 172 2.29 8.07 0.22
CA ASP A 172 2.07 9.14 -0.75
C ASP A 172 0.65 9.74 -0.73
N THR A 173 -0.21 9.29 0.20
CA THR A 173 -1.62 9.71 0.24
C THR A 173 -2.12 10.06 1.64
N LEU A 174 -3.28 10.73 1.71
CA LEU A 174 -3.97 10.96 2.98
C LEU A 174 -4.43 9.67 3.68
N TRP A 175 -4.53 8.56 2.96
CA TRP A 175 -4.82 7.24 3.53
C TRP A 175 -3.70 6.74 4.46
N ASP A 176 -2.49 7.31 4.37
CA ASP A 176 -1.33 6.94 5.18
C ASP A 176 -1.25 7.72 6.51
N ILE A 177 -2.10 8.71 6.72
CA ILE A 177 -2.08 9.55 7.91
C ILE A 177 -2.20 8.74 9.21
N CYS A 178 -3.01 7.67 9.20
CA CYS A 178 -3.14 6.79 10.37
C CYS A 178 -1.81 6.09 10.69
N ALA A 179 -1.07 5.64 9.67
CA ALA A 179 0.26 5.06 9.81
C ALA A 179 1.27 6.10 10.31
N PHE A 180 1.33 7.26 9.67
CA PHE A 180 2.26 8.33 10.03
C PHE A 180 2.13 8.80 11.49
N LYS A 181 0.91 8.71 12.09
CA LYS A 181 0.67 9.15 13.47
C LYS A 181 1.33 8.27 14.53
N VAL A 182 1.56 7.00 14.25
CA VAL A 182 1.93 6.01 15.26
C VAL A 182 3.40 5.58 15.21
N ILE A 183 4.13 5.96 14.15
CA ILE A 183 5.50 5.49 13.93
C ILE A 183 6.56 6.56 14.23
N GLY A 184 7.82 6.13 14.42
CA GLY A 184 8.93 7.04 14.71
C GLY A 184 9.39 7.86 13.51
N TYR A 185 9.35 7.30 12.30
CA TYR A 185 9.90 7.93 11.08
C TYR A 185 8.87 7.99 9.95
N PRO A 186 7.92 8.96 9.99
CA PRO A 186 6.98 9.16 8.89
C PRO A 186 7.68 9.82 7.70
N VAL A 187 7.68 9.13 6.57
CA VAL A 187 8.29 9.59 5.32
C VAL A 187 7.19 9.79 4.28
N VAL A 188 7.01 11.03 3.86
CA VAL A 188 6.03 11.44 2.85
C VAL A 188 6.72 11.58 1.51
N ILE A 189 6.21 10.91 0.49
CA ILE A 189 6.68 11.04 -0.88
C ILE A 189 5.59 11.63 -1.77
N ASN A 190 5.88 12.72 -2.50
CA ASN A 190 5.01 13.32 -3.51
C ASN A 190 3.57 13.66 -3.07
N CYS A 191 3.34 14.00 -1.78
CA CYS A 191 2.01 14.32 -1.24
C CYS A 191 1.99 15.66 -0.50
N GLU A 192 1.69 16.75 -1.20
CA GLU A 192 1.58 18.09 -0.60
C GLU A 192 0.46 18.15 0.45
N GLN A 193 -0.68 17.51 0.21
CA GLN A 193 -1.79 17.46 1.15
C GLN A 193 -1.43 16.72 2.45
N CYS A 194 -0.60 15.65 2.34
CA CYS A 194 -0.09 14.93 3.50
C CYS A 194 0.80 15.82 4.35
N ILE A 195 1.69 16.59 3.71
CA ILE A 195 2.60 17.52 4.38
C ILE A 195 1.81 18.54 5.19
N ASN A 196 0.81 19.18 4.57
CA ASN A 196 -0.02 20.17 5.24
C ASN A 196 -0.79 19.57 6.43
N THR A 197 -1.40 18.38 6.24
CA THR A 197 -2.12 17.69 7.31
C THR A 197 -1.18 17.27 8.45
N LEU A 198 0.02 16.79 8.14
CA LEU A 198 0.99 16.37 9.15
C LEU A 198 1.60 17.54 9.90
N GLN A 199 1.78 18.71 9.29
CA GLN A 199 2.27 19.91 9.97
C GLN A 199 1.40 20.29 11.17
N ASP A 200 0.08 20.07 11.07
CA ASP A 200 -0.87 20.33 12.15
C ASP A 200 -0.85 19.23 13.22
N LEU A 201 -0.53 17.99 12.85
CA LEU A 201 -0.60 16.83 13.72
C LEU A 201 0.74 16.49 14.40
N ARG A 202 1.85 16.65 13.67
CA ARG A 202 3.21 16.39 14.14
C ARG A 202 4.23 17.13 13.28
N LYS A 203 5.31 17.63 13.92
CA LYS A 203 6.32 18.46 13.25
C LYS A 203 7.53 17.68 12.72
N ASP A 204 7.64 16.40 13.02
CA ASP A 204 8.83 15.56 12.79
C ASP A 204 8.69 14.60 11.59
N HIS A 205 7.83 14.93 10.61
CA HIS A 205 7.74 14.16 9.37
C HIS A 205 8.89 14.53 8.42
N ILE A 206 9.26 13.53 7.59
CA ILE A 206 10.31 13.65 6.59
C ILE A 206 9.65 13.72 5.22
N VAL A 207 10.06 14.65 4.38
CA VAL A 207 9.57 14.77 3.00
C VAL A 207 10.69 14.38 2.05
N ILE A 208 10.38 13.50 1.10
CA ILE A 208 11.30 13.07 0.05
C ILE A 208 10.66 13.27 -1.32
N ASN A 209 11.48 13.39 -2.35
CA ASN A 209 11.04 13.45 -3.74
C ASN A 209 11.24 12.12 -4.48
N GLU A 210 12.23 11.35 -4.07
CA GLU A 210 12.61 10.09 -4.68
C GLU A 210 12.86 9.02 -3.61
N LEU A 211 12.58 7.75 -3.92
CA LEU A 211 12.82 6.64 -2.98
C LEU A 211 14.29 6.54 -2.55
N MET A 212 15.22 6.90 -3.42
CA MET A 212 16.66 6.86 -3.14
C MET A 212 17.09 7.85 -2.04
N ASP A 213 16.29 8.88 -1.75
CA ASP A 213 16.55 9.82 -0.65
C ASP A 213 16.57 9.10 0.71
N ILE A 214 15.86 7.98 0.85
CA ILE A 214 15.82 7.17 2.07
C ILE A 214 17.22 6.63 2.42
N ILE A 215 18.06 6.32 1.45
CA ILE A 215 19.44 5.84 1.69
C ILE A 215 20.22 6.89 2.48
N TYR A 216 20.12 8.16 2.07
CA TYR A 216 20.82 9.26 2.76
C TYR A 216 20.24 9.48 4.17
N LEU A 217 18.93 9.26 4.36
CA LEU A 217 18.31 9.36 5.69
C LEU A 217 18.86 8.28 6.62
N ILE A 218 18.86 7.01 6.19
CA ILE A 218 19.34 5.86 6.97
C ILE A 218 20.81 6.03 7.39
N ASP A 219 21.66 6.54 6.50
CA ASP A 219 23.08 6.73 6.79
C ASP A 219 23.35 7.89 7.76
N ARG A 220 22.45 8.87 7.86
CA ARG A 220 22.58 10.04 8.75
C ARG A 220 21.98 9.85 10.13
N ILE A 221 21.03 8.96 10.30
CA ILE A 221 20.44 8.64 11.60
C ILE A 221 21.48 7.84 12.40
N LYS A 222 22.04 8.47 13.42
CA LYS A 222 23.11 7.89 14.28
C LYS A 222 22.51 7.04 15.41
#